data_1c45653047efe8cb1f5930b641eb8165
#
_entry.id   1c45653047efe8cb1f5930b641eb8165
#
_cell.length_a   1.000
_cell.length_b   1.000
_cell.length_c   1.000
_cell.angle_alpha   90.00
_cell.angle_beta   90.00
_cell.angle_gamma   90.00
#
_symmetry.space_group_name_H-M   'P 1'
#
loop_
_entity.id
_entity.type
_entity.pdbx_description
1 polymer ?
#
loop_
_entity_poly.entity_id
_entity_poly.type
_entity_poly.pdbx_seq_one_letter_code
_entity_poly.pdbx_strand_id
1 'polypeptide(L)'
;MTTGSIDPTRPQFDAFRALPRDRPIQMLNLIRLRERAEYPVGHPDHGKAITGAEAYRQYGRTIGPHFAKLNARQVWAGKPQVMVTGPQAEAWDLCFIAEYPSTQAFIDMVRDPDYRANVVPHRTAAVADSRLLCLAPPDAGAELGH
;
A
#
# COMPACT_ATOMS: atom_id res chain seq x y z
N MET A 1 -18.86 14.61 0.32
CA MET A 1 -17.42 14.41 0.40
C MET A 1 -17.12 12.92 0.30
N THR A 2 -16.32 12.57 -0.66
CA THR A 2 -15.94 11.18 -0.86
C THR A 2 -14.74 10.86 -0.01
N THR A 3 -14.86 9.87 0.83
CA THR A 3 -13.72 9.35 1.57
C THR A 3 -13.26 8.07 0.88
N GLY A 4 -12.02 8.08 0.43
CA GLY A 4 -11.40 6.89 -0.11
C GLY A 4 -11.05 5.88 0.99
N SER A 5 -10.73 4.68 0.58
CA SER A 5 -10.21 3.65 1.46
C SER A 5 -8.70 3.80 1.53
N ILE A 6 -8.18 4.12 2.69
CA ILE A 6 -6.74 4.37 2.90
C ILE A 6 -6.16 3.35 3.87
N ASP A 7 -6.89 3.05 4.93
CA ASP A 7 -6.46 2.13 5.97
C ASP A 7 -7.47 0.99 6.13
N PRO A 8 -7.04 -0.19 6.62
CA PRO A 8 -7.97 -1.27 6.87
C PRO A 8 -8.97 -0.90 7.96
N THR A 9 -10.19 -1.40 7.82
CA THR A 9 -11.14 -1.41 8.93
C THR A 9 -10.67 -2.43 9.97
N ARG A 10 -11.22 -2.34 11.18
CA ARG A 10 -10.88 -3.31 12.21
C ARG A 10 -11.23 -4.74 11.82
N PRO A 11 -12.44 -5.03 11.30
CA PRO A 11 -12.76 -6.38 10.82
C PRO A 11 -11.83 -6.89 9.73
N GLN A 12 -11.42 -6.01 8.81
CA GLN A 12 -10.48 -6.38 7.74
C GLN A 12 -9.11 -6.73 8.30
N PHE A 13 -8.59 -5.94 9.23
CA PHE A 13 -7.29 -6.22 9.82
C PHE A 13 -7.33 -7.48 10.69
N ASP A 14 -8.41 -7.70 11.41
CA ASP A 14 -8.61 -8.92 12.21
C ASP A 14 -8.62 -10.16 11.30
N ALA A 15 -9.30 -10.09 10.16
CA ALA A 15 -9.29 -11.18 9.17
C ALA A 15 -7.90 -11.45 8.61
N PHE A 16 -7.16 -10.37 8.32
CA PHE A 16 -5.77 -10.48 7.86
C PHE A 16 -4.89 -11.15 8.92
N ARG A 17 -5.02 -10.74 10.17
CA ARG A 17 -4.24 -11.30 11.29
C ARG A 17 -4.56 -12.77 11.57
N ALA A 18 -5.72 -13.24 11.15
CA ALA A 18 -6.13 -14.62 11.30
C ALA A 18 -5.52 -15.57 10.27
N LEU A 19 -4.89 -15.03 9.23
CA LEU A 19 -4.15 -15.83 8.24
C LEU A 19 -2.94 -16.50 8.89
N PRO A 20 -2.44 -17.63 8.30
CA PRO A 20 -1.19 -18.22 8.79
C PRO A 20 -0.06 -17.18 8.81
N ARG A 21 0.64 -17.09 9.95
CA ARG A 21 1.61 -16.04 10.21
C ARG A 21 2.99 -16.28 9.60
N ASP A 22 3.28 -17.52 9.24
CA ASP A 22 4.60 -18.01 8.84
C ASP A 22 4.72 -18.23 7.33
N ARG A 23 3.75 -17.81 6.53
CA ARG A 23 3.74 -18.03 5.09
C ARG A 23 3.96 -16.73 4.33
N PRO A 24 4.66 -16.79 3.17
CA PRO A 24 4.79 -15.63 2.31
C PRO A 24 3.44 -15.12 1.83
N ILE A 25 3.34 -13.81 1.67
CA ILE A 25 2.16 -13.16 1.11
C ILE A 25 2.58 -12.18 0.03
N GLN A 26 1.68 -11.96 -0.92
CA GLN A 26 1.81 -10.92 -1.92
C GLN A 26 0.67 -9.94 -1.77
N MET A 27 1.00 -8.67 -1.64
CA MET A 27 0.03 -7.61 -1.42
C MET A 27 -0.15 -6.84 -2.72
N LEU A 28 -1.33 -7.01 -3.33
CA LEU A 28 -1.70 -6.26 -4.53
C LEU A 28 -2.20 -4.88 -4.12
N ASN A 29 -1.57 -3.86 -4.66
CA ASN A 29 -1.90 -2.47 -4.37
C ASN A 29 -2.47 -1.79 -5.61
N LEU A 30 -3.63 -1.16 -5.46
CA LEU A 30 -4.19 -0.21 -6.41
C LEU A 30 -4.26 1.13 -5.71
N ILE A 31 -3.62 2.15 -6.26
CA ILE A 31 -3.49 3.46 -5.61
C ILE A 31 -3.99 4.56 -6.53
N ARG A 32 -4.88 5.40 -6.01
CA ARG A 32 -5.22 6.68 -6.61
C ARG A 32 -4.59 7.78 -5.78
N LEU A 33 -3.82 8.64 -6.43
CA LEU A 33 -3.10 9.72 -5.77
C LEU A 33 -3.95 10.98 -5.72
N ARG A 34 -3.79 11.74 -4.65
CA ARG A 34 -4.30 13.11 -4.60
C ARG A 34 -3.52 13.97 -5.58
N GLU A 35 -4.19 14.92 -6.19
CA GLU A 35 -3.50 15.93 -6.99
C GLU A 35 -2.54 16.72 -6.11
N ARG A 36 -3.01 17.15 -4.94
CA ARG A 36 -2.22 17.83 -3.93
C ARG A 36 -2.18 17.02 -2.65
N ALA A 37 -0.99 16.79 -2.12
CA ALA A 37 -0.80 16.07 -0.86
C ALA A 37 -1.42 16.83 0.30
N GLU A 38 -1.99 16.11 1.25
CA GLU A 38 -2.62 16.67 2.44
C GLU A 38 -1.94 16.13 3.69
N TYR A 39 -0.86 16.79 4.11
CA TYR A 39 -0.18 16.45 5.35
C TYR A 39 -0.96 16.99 6.55
N PRO A 40 -0.96 16.28 7.68
CA PRO A 40 -1.68 16.74 8.87
C PRO A 40 -1.03 17.98 9.48
N VAL A 41 -1.84 18.75 10.21
CA VAL A 41 -1.34 19.87 11.02
C VAL A 41 -0.28 19.32 11.98
N GLY A 42 0.84 20.03 12.09
CA GLY A 42 1.96 19.59 12.91
C GLY A 42 3.04 18.84 12.16
N HIS A 43 2.75 18.33 10.96
CA HIS A 43 3.78 17.75 10.11
C HIS A 43 4.60 18.86 9.44
N PRO A 44 5.94 18.69 9.30
CA PRO A 44 6.78 19.72 8.66
C PRO A 44 6.33 20.11 7.25
N ASP A 45 5.70 19.20 6.51
CA ASP A 45 5.26 19.45 5.14
C ASP A 45 3.81 19.96 5.06
N HIS A 46 3.15 20.18 6.19
CA HIS A 46 1.81 20.72 6.21
C HIS A 46 1.76 22.10 5.52
N GLY A 47 0.81 22.26 4.62
CA GLY A 47 0.62 23.54 3.91
C GLY A 47 1.59 23.79 2.76
N LYS A 48 2.56 22.90 2.53
CA LYS A 48 3.48 23.03 1.39
C LYS A 48 2.79 22.58 0.09
N ALA A 49 3.20 23.17 -1.02
CA ALA A 49 2.68 22.83 -2.34
C ALA A 49 3.37 21.56 -2.86
N ILE A 50 3.02 20.42 -2.29
CA ILE A 50 3.56 19.10 -2.66
C ILE A 50 2.45 18.31 -3.35
N THR A 51 2.77 17.66 -4.49
CA THR A 51 1.79 16.82 -5.18
C THR A 51 1.63 15.48 -4.46
N GLY A 52 0.50 14.81 -4.67
CA GLY A 52 0.31 13.45 -4.19
C GLY A 52 1.39 12.50 -4.69
N ALA A 53 1.79 12.66 -5.95
CA ALA A 53 2.86 11.84 -6.53
C ALA A 53 4.20 12.04 -5.81
N GLU A 54 4.54 13.28 -5.48
CA GLU A 54 5.77 13.57 -4.73
C GLU A 54 5.73 12.99 -3.32
N ALA A 55 4.60 13.12 -2.64
CA ALA A 55 4.41 12.54 -1.32
C ALA A 55 4.51 11.02 -1.35
N TYR A 56 3.97 10.39 -2.39
CA TYR A 56 4.06 8.94 -2.53
C TYR A 56 5.49 8.47 -2.83
N ARG A 57 6.25 9.24 -3.60
CA ARG A 57 7.69 8.95 -3.77
C ARG A 57 8.44 9.03 -2.45
N GLN A 58 8.09 9.98 -1.61
CA GLN A 58 8.67 10.11 -0.27
C GLN A 58 8.28 8.90 0.60
N TYR A 59 7.04 8.44 0.50
CA TYR A 59 6.63 7.19 1.12
C TYR A 59 7.52 6.02 0.68
N GLY A 60 7.77 5.89 -0.62
CA GLY A 60 8.64 4.84 -1.16
C GLY A 60 10.07 4.90 -0.62
N ARG A 61 10.64 6.11 -0.48
CA ARG A 61 11.98 6.28 0.09
C ARG A 61 12.03 5.90 1.57
N THR A 62 11.01 6.29 2.33
CA THR A 62 11.01 6.06 3.78
C THR A 62 10.64 4.63 4.14
N ILE A 63 9.88 3.92 3.30
CA ILE A 63 9.57 2.51 3.53
C ILE A 63 10.74 1.59 3.16
N GLY A 64 11.63 2.03 2.28
CA GLY A 64 12.73 1.22 1.77
C GLY A 64 13.56 0.51 2.86
N PRO A 65 14.03 1.22 3.89
CA PRO A 65 14.76 0.58 4.99
C PRO A 65 13.94 -0.48 5.74
N HIS A 66 12.63 -0.28 5.87
CA HIS A 66 11.75 -1.29 6.50
C HIS A 66 11.64 -2.53 5.62
N PHE A 67 11.49 -2.34 4.31
CA PHE A 67 11.48 -3.45 3.36
C PHE A 67 12.78 -4.25 3.41
N ALA A 68 13.91 -3.56 3.42
CA ALA A 68 15.21 -4.22 3.50
C ALA A 68 15.35 -5.04 4.77
N LYS A 69 14.97 -4.48 5.91
CA LYS A 69 15.04 -5.16 7.21
C LYS A 69 14.17 -6.42 7.26
N LEU A 70 13.03 -6.40 6.60
CA LEU A 70 12.04 -7.47 6.62
C LEU A 70 12.18 -8.46 5.46
N ASN A 71 13.12 -8.22 4.54
CA ASN A 71 13.21 -8.96 3.28
C ASN A 71 11.92 -8.87 2.44
N ALA A 72 11.24 -7.74 2.52
CA ALA A 72 10.10 -7.44 1.66
C ALA A 72 10.61 -6.81 0.36
N ARG A 73 9.87 -6.97 -0.73
CA ARG A 73 10.26 -6.41 -2.02
C ARG A 73 9.06 -6.23 -2.94
N GLN A 74 9.16 -5.29 -3.86
CA GLN A 74 8.22 -5.19 -4.95
C GLN A 74 8.58 -6.23 -6.01
N VAL A 75 7.64 -7.11 -6.35
CA VAL A 75 7.88 -8.20 -7.32
C VAL A 75 7.30 -7.89 -8.69
N TRP A 76 6.38 -6.93 -8.77
CA TRP A 76 5.78 -6.54 -10.04
C TRP A 76 5.16 -5.16 -9.92
N ALA A 77 5.17 -4.40 -11.02
CA ALA A 77 4.45 -3.13 -11.12
C ALA A 77 3.99 -2.93 -12.56
N GLY A 78 2.82 -2.32 -12.71
CA GLY A 78 2.30 -1.93 -14.00
C GLY A 78 1.64 -0.56 -13.91
N LYS A 79 1.62 0.17 -15.02
CA LYS A 79 0.96 1.46 -15.06
C LYS A 79 -0.47 1.29 -15.55
N PRO A 80 -1.49 1.59 -14.72
CA PRO A 80 -2.88 1.52 -15.15
C PRO A 80 -3.14 2.47 -16.33
N GLN A 81 -3.90 2.03 -17.31
CA GLN A 81 -4.21 2.83 -18.48
C GLN A 81 -5.71 3.05 -18.67
N VAL A 82 -6.49 1.98 -18.54
CA VAL A 82 -7.93 2.06 -18.79
C VAL A 82 -8.65 0.95 -18.02
N MET A 83 -9.81 1.26 -17.49
CA MET A 83 -10.70 0.25 -16.91
C MET A 83 -11.46 -0.43 -18.03
N VAL A 84 -11.02 -1.61 -18.44
CA VAL A 84 -11.68 -2.37 -19.52
C VAL A 84 -13.02 -2.93 -19.06
N THR A 85 -13.08 -3.42 -17.83
CA THR A 85 -14.30 -3.94 -17.22
C THR A 85 -14.30 -3.55 -15.74
N GLY A 86 -15.33 -2.89 -15.32
CA GLY A 86 -15.52 -2.44 -13.95
C GLY A 86 -16.06 -1.02 -13.87
N PRO A 87 -16.26 -0.48 -12.67
CA PRO A 87 -16.77 0.88 -12.51
C PRO A 87 -15.80 1.91 -13.09
N GLN A 88 -16.30 2.78 -13.96
CA GLN A 88 -15.49 3.85 -14.55
C GLN A 88 -14.92 4.80 -13.51
N ALA A 89 -15.62 4.96 -12.39
CA ALA A 89 -15.16 5.84 -11.31
C ALA A 89 -13.97 5.27 -10.54
N GLU A 90 -13.68 3.98 -10.66
CA GLU A 90 -12.49 3.37 -10.05
C GLU A 90 -11.29 3.54 -10.98
N ALA A 91 -10.67 4.70 -10.91
CA ALA A 91 -9.47 5.01 -11.67
C ALA A 91 -8.24 4.93 -10.75
N TRP A 92 -7.19 4.30 -11.23
CA TRP A 92 -5.99 4.05 -10.44
C TRP A 92 -4.76 4.63 -11.14
N ASP A 93 -3.83 5.16 -10.34
CA ASP A 93 -2.58 5.75 -10.84
C ASP A 93 -1.41 4.78 -10.77
N LEU A 94 -1.44 3.89 -9.78
CA LEU A 94 -0.38 2.91 -9.54
C LEU A 94 -0.99 1.54 -9.31
N CYS A 95 -0.30 0.52 -9.79
CA CYS A 95 -0.65 -0.87 -9.54
C CYS A 95 0.65 -1.66 -9.34
N PHE A 96 0.80 -2.33 -8.20
CA PHE A 96 2.00 -3.10 -7.93
C PHE A 96 1.74 -4.19 -6.91
N ILE A 97 2.65 -5.16 -6.86
CA ILE A 97 2.62 -6.24 -5.87
C ILE A 97 3.88 -6.16 -5.03
N ALA A 98 3.71 -6.08 -3.72
CA ALA A 98 4.77 -6.17 -2.73
C ALA A 98 4.70 -7.53 -2.05
N GLU A 99 5.84 -8.23 -2.00
CA GLU A 99 5.93 -9.53 -1.37
C GLU A 99 6.59 -9.40 0.00
N TYR A 100 6.01 -10.06 0.99
CA TYR A 100 6.54 -10.15 2.34
C TYR A 100 6.84 -11.61 2.64
N PRO A 101 7.91 -11.91 3.38
CA PRO A 101 8.26 -13.30 3.68
C PRO A 101 7.23 -14.00 4.55
N SER A 102 6.41 -13.23 5.26
CA SER A 102 5.33 -13.77 6.08
C SER A 102 4.28 -12.71 6.37
N THR A 103 3.09 -13.15 6.75
CA THR A 103 2.04 -12.27 7.28
C THR A 103 2.56 -11.54 8.52
N GLN A 104 3.31 -12.22 9.37
CA GLN A 104 3.87 -11.62 10.57
C GLN A 104 4.82 -10.46 10.26
N ALA A 105 5.63 -10.57 9.19
CA ALA A 105 6.52 -9.48 8.78
C ALA A 105 5.75 -8.20 8.45
N PHE A 106 4.64 -8.32 7.73
CA PHE A 106 3.78 -7.16 7.45
C PHE A 106 3.20 -6.57 8.74
N ILE A 107 2.70 -7.42 9.64
CA ILE A 107 2.15 -6.98 10.93
C ILE A 107 3.23 -6.24 11.74
N ASP A 108 4.43 -6.78 11.79
CA ASP A 108 5.55 -6.15 12.52
C ASP A 108 5.88 -4.77 11.93
N MET A 109 5.85 -4.64 10.61
CA MET A 109 6.11 -3.37 9.94
C MET A 109 5.06 -2.32 10.32
N VAL A 110 3.78 -2.66 10.23
CA VAL A 110 2.71 -1.67 10.51
C VAL A 110 2.61 -1.32 11.98
N ARG A 111 3.22 -2.10 12.86
CA ARG A 111 3.31 -1.82 14.31
C ARG A 111 4.57 -1.10 14.71
N ASP A 112 5.56 -1.05 13.83
CA ASP A 112 6.84 -0.41 14.11
C ASP A 112 6.62 1.10 14.36
N PRO A 113 7.11 1.64 15.50
CA PRO A 113 6.92 3.06 15.81
C PRO A 113 7.52 4.00 14.76
N ASP A 114 8.67 3.67 14.18
CA ASP A 114 9.28 4.49 13.13
C ASP A 114 8.43 4.48 11.86
N TYR A 115 7.92 3.31 11.46
CA TYR A 115 7.02 3.21 10.31
C TYR A 115 5.79 4.10 10.50
N ARG A 116 5.17 4.04 11.67
CA ARG A 116 3.96 4.81 11.98
C ARG A 116 4.22 6.31 12.04
N ALA A 117 5.37 6.72 12.56
CA ALA A 117 5.69 8.14 12.74
C ALA A 117 6.26 8.78 11.48
N ASN A 118 7.09 8.06 10.72
CA ASN A 118 7.90 8.65 9.66
C ASN A 118 7.58 8.15 8.25
N VAL A 119 6.85 7.06 8.10
CA VAL A 119 6.48 6.49 6.80
C VAL A 119 5.01 6.74 6.49
N VAL A 120 4.12 6.36 7.39
CA VAL A 120 2.66 6.44 7.20
C VAL A 120 2.17 7.85 6.84
N PRO A 121 2.67 8.96 7.45
CA PRO A 121 2.18 10.29 7.10
C PRO A 121 2.32 10.63 5.61
N HIS A 122 3.36 10.16 4.96
CA HIS A 122 3.56 10.38 3.51
C HIS A 122 2.49 9.64 2.70
N ARG A 123 2.19 8.41 3.07
CA ARG A 123 1.15 7.62 2.41
C ARG A 123 -0.23 8.26 2.61
N THR A 124 -0.56 8.60 3.82
CA THR A 124 -1.85 9.23 4.15
C THR A 124 -2.03 10.55 3.41
N ALA A 125 -0.96 11.35 3.31
CA ALA A 125 -0.99 12.62 2.59
C ALA A 125 -1.17 12.43 1.08
N ALA A 126 -0.61 11.36 0.53
CA ALA A 126 -0.56 11.13 -0.92
C ALA A 126 -1.81 10.47 -1.49
N VAL A 127 -2.48 9.60 -0.73
CA VAL A 127 -3.45 8.64 -1.27
C VAL A 127 -4.88 9.16 -1.13
N ALA A 128 -5.59 9.24 -2.27
CA ALA A 128 -7.00 9.61 -2.30
C ALA A 128 -7.90 8.39 -2.09
N ASP A 129 -7.52 7.25 -2.66
CA ASP A 129 -8.25 5.99 -2.54
C ASP A 129 -7.29 4.84 -2.82
N SER A 130 -7.56 3.67 -2.28
CA SER A 130 -6.70 2.52 -2.48
C SER A 130 -7.45 1.21 -2.31
N ARG A 131 -6.87 0.15 -2.88
CA ARG A 131 -7.26 -1.23 -2.60
C ARG A 131 -5.99 -1.98 -2.25
N LEU A 132 -6.06 -2.77 -1.21
CA LEU A 132 -4.96 -3.63 -0.78
C LEU A 132 -5.55 -5.03 -0.62
N LEU A 133 -5.11 -5.94 -1.49
CA LEU A 133 -5.60 -7.31 -1.49
C LEU A 133 -4.45 -8.25 -1.17
N CYS A 134 -4.62 -9.05 -0.12
CA CYS A 134 -3.62 -10.02 0.28
C CYS A 134 -3.82 -11.31 -0.51
N LEU A 135 -2.75 -11.77 -1.16
CA LEU A 135 -2.74 -12.96 -1.99
C LEU A 135 -1.76 -13.98 -1.44
N ALA A 136 -2.12 -15.25 -1.55
CA ALA A 136 -1.14 -16.31 -1.40
C ALA A 136 -0.34 -16.39 -2.71
N PRO A 137 1.01 -16.47 -2.66
CA PRO A 137 1.78 -16.66 -3.87
C PRO A 137 1.35 -17.95 -4.59
N PRO A 138 1.28 -17.95 -5.93
CA PRO A 138 0.90 -19.15 -6.65
C PRO A 138 2.00 -20.21 -6.56
N ASP A 139 1.63 -21.47 -6.72
CA ASP A 139 2.61 -22.53 -6.87
C ASP A 139 3.41 -22.33 -8.15
N ALA A 140 4.65 -22.84 -8.17
CA ALA A 140 5.50 -22.75 -9.34
C ALA A 140 4.81 -23.46 -10.52
N GLY A 141 4.68 -22.75 -11.65
CA GLY A 141 4.02 -23.28 -12.83
C GLY A 141 2.50 -23.22 -12.80
N ALA A 142 1.90 -22.52 -11.83
CA ALA A 142 0.45 -22.34 -11.80
C ALA A 142 -0.04 -21.60 -13.06
N GLU A 143 -1.15 -22.08 -13.60
CA GLU A 143 -1.77 -21.52 -14.79
C GLU A 143 -3.05 -20.77 -14.45
N LEU A 144 -3.58 -20.07 -15.45
CA LEU A 144 -4.84 -19.36 -15.32
C LEU A 144 -5.96 -20.33 -14.89
N GLY A 145 -6.71 -19.93 -13.87
CA GLY A 145 -7.81 -20.73 -13.35
C GLY A 145 -7.49 -21.64 -12.17
N HIS A 146 -6.25 -21.64 -11.72
CA HIS A 146 -5.85 -22.38 -10.51
C HIS A 146 -6.04 -21.58 -9.25
#